data_62778a26cebeb554485c5c2fdcc5afb1
#
_entry.id   62778a26cebeb554485c5c2fdcc5afb1
#
_cell.length_a   1.000
_cell.length_b   1.000
_cell.length_c   1.000
_cell.angle_alpha   90.00
_cell.angle_beta   90.00
_cell.angle_gamma   90.00
#
_symmetry.space_group_name_H-M   'P 1'
#
loop_
_entity.id
_entity.type
_entity.pdbx_description
1 polymer ?
#
loop_
_entity_poly.entity_id
_entity_poly.type
_entity_poly.pdbx_seq_one_letter_code
_entity_poly.pdbx_strand_id
1 'polypeptide(L)'
;MKLPRPAQGEARPARSLVIGIGNPLRSDDGVGWQLAEEVGGLAVHQLTPELAAELAAVDRVLFVDAWQLALGPGRSQPWLRAVTSGAGGLGSSHRLEPAELLALAAALYGARPVAQELLLPAREFAHGTRLSPPLRRQLPRARRLLRQWLLGQGLLRQGLVQAGA
;
A
#
# COMPACT_ATOMS: atom_id res chain seq x y z
N MET A 1 -28.43 20.57 -38.19
CA MET A 1 -26.92 20.63 -38.12
C MET A 1 -26.50 20.10 -36.79
N LYS A 2 -25.93 18.89 -36.76
CA LYS A 2 -25.58 18.19 -35.53
C LYS A 2 -24.13 18.57 -35.17
N LEU A 3 -23.94 19.26 -34.07
CA LEU A 3 -22.60 19.59 -33.57
C LEU A 3 -21.84 18.29 -33.29
N PRO A 4 -20.56 18.20 -33.67
CA PRO A 4 -19.75 17.02 -33.34
C PRO A 4 -19.61 16.90 -31.83
N ARG A 5 -19.80 15.68 -31.31
CA ARG A 5 -19.48 15.36 -29.91
C ARG A 5 -17.99 15.63 -29.71
N PRO A 6 -17.60 16.25 -28.59
CA PRO A 6 -16.18 16.38 -28.27
C PRO A 6 -15.60 14.97 -28.21
N ALA A 7 -14.43 14.82 -28.85
CA ALA A 7 -13.65 13.58 -28.79
C ALA A 7 -13.49 13.18 -27.30
N GLN A 8 -13.79 11.91 -26.99
CA GLN A 8 -13.53 11.36 -25.67
C GLN A 8 -12.01 11.49 -25.45
N GLY A 9 -11.62 12.40 -24.56
CA GLY A 9 -10.24 12.61 -24.21
C GLY A 9 -9.61 11.29 -23.80
N GLU A 10 -8.47 10.96 -24.39
CA GLU A 10 -7.66 9.82 -23.99
C GLU A 10 -7.49 9.88 -22.48
N ALA A 11 -7.93 8.84 -21.79
CA ALA A 11 -7.86 8.77 -20.34
C ALA A 11 -6.37 8.85 -19.95
N ARG A 12 -6.01 9.91 -19.26
CA ARG A 12 -4.64 10.09 -18.73
C ARG A 12 -4.27 8.86 -17.89
N PRO A 13 -3.04 8.31 -18.06
CA PRO A 13 -2.61 7.20 -17.22
C PRO A 13 -2.68 7.58 -15.74
N ALA A 14 -3.24 6.69 -14.92
CA ALA A 14 -3.39 6.91 -13.50
C ALA A 14 -2.01 7.05 -12.83
N ARG A 15 -1.84 8.14 -12.08
CA ARG A 15 -0.63 8.35 -11.28
C ARG A 15 -0.66 7.41 -10.07
N SER A 16 0.40 6.65 -9.89
CA SER A 16 0.52 5.63 -8.85
C SER A 16 1.69 5.95 -7.93
N LEU A 17 1.50 5.71 -6.63
CA LEU A 17 2.54 5.83 -5.62
C LEU A 17 2.63 4.51 -4.83
N VAL A 18 3.85 4.02 -4.61
CA VAL A 18 4.15 2.94 -3.69
C VAL A 18 4.87 3.52 -2.48
N ILE A 19 4.37 3.24 -1.28
CA ILE A 19 5.00 3.63 -0.01
C ILE A 19 5.33 2.36 0.76
N GLY A 20 6.62 2.07 0.89
CA GLY A 20 7.12 0.97 1.71
C GLY A 20 7.42 1.44 3.12
N ILE A 21 6.86 0.76 4.10
CA ILE A 21 6.97 1.11 5.52
C ILE A 21 7.85 0.08 6.22
N GLY A 22 8.71 0.52 7.11
CA GLY A 22 9.48 -0.34 7.98
C GLY A 22 10.92 0.10 8.20
N ASN A 23 11.61 -0.63 9.05
CA ASN A 23 13.00 -0.36 9.39
C ASN A 23 13.93 -1.43 8.80
N PRO A 24 14.78 -1.09 7.82
CA PRO A 24 15.68 -2.06 7.19
C PRO A 24 16.75 -2.62 8.13
N LEU A 25 16.90 -2.07 9.33
CA LEU A 25 17.80 -2.57 10.38
C LEU A 25 17.12 -3.53 11.36
N ARG A 26 15.84 -3.88 11.11
CA ARG A 26 15.06 -4.79 11.97
C ARG A 26 14.55 -6.01 11.23
N SER A 27 15.43 -6.67 10.50
CA SER A 27 15.15 -7.93 9.79
C SER A 27 13.89 -7.85 8.93
N ASP A 28 12.85 -8.63 9.19
CA ASP A 28 11.63 -8.70 8.39
C ASP A 28 10.85 -7.37 8.31
N ASP A 29 11.02 -6.49 9.28
CA ASP A 29 10.42 -5.16 9.27
C ASP A 29 10.88 -4.31 8.07
N GLY A 30 12.03 -4.60 7.52
CA GLY A 30 12.59 -3.92 6.35
C GLY A 30 11.99 -4.32 4.99
N VAL A 31 11.08 -5.28 4.94
CA VAL A 31 10.59 -5.81 3.65
C VAL A 31 9.80 -4.77 2.84
N GLY A 32 8.97 -3.96 3.51
CA GLY A 32 8.24 -2.88 2.85
C GLY A 32 9.17 -1.85 2.23
N TRP A 33 10.18 -1.43 3.00
CA TRP A 33 11.24 -0.55 2.54
C TRP A 33 11.91 -1.07 1.27
N GLN A 34 12.40 -2.32 1.32
CA GLN A 34 13.09 -2.96 0.20
C GLN A 34 12.23 -3.02 -1.07
N LEU A 35 10.98 -3.45 -0.95
CA LEU A 35 10.09 -3.59 -2.11
C LEU A 35 9.72 -2.24 -2.74
N ALA A 36 9.58 -1.19 -1.93
CA ALA A 36 9.35 0.16 -2.46
C ALA A 36 10.56 0.67 -3.24
N GLU A 37 11.77 0.51 -2.70
CA GLU A 37 13.00 0.91 -3.40
C GLU A 37 13.15 0.18 -4.75
N GLU A 38 12.82 -1.11 -4.83
CA GLU A 38 12.90 -1.90 -6.07
C GLU A 38 12.06 -1.32 -7.21
N VAL A 39 11.01 -0.57 -6.91
CA VAL A 39 10.09 0.01 -7.92
C VAL A 39 10.14 1.54 -8.00
N GLY A 40 11.10 2.15 -7.33
CA GLY A 40 11.23 3.61 -7.29
C GLY A 40 10.14 4.32 -6.48
N GLY A 41 9.56 3.63 -5.50
CA GLY A 41 8.60 4.18 -4.55
C GLY A 41 9.26 4.94 -3.40
N LEU A 42 8.45 5.42 -2.48
CA LEU A 42 8.91 6.03 -1.23
C LEU A 42 9.16 4.94 -0.18
N ALA A 43 10.34 4.93 0.40
CA ALA A 43 10.69 4.06 1.51
C ALA A 43 10.76 4.90 2.79
N VAL A 44 9.96 4.57 3.80
CA VAL A 44 9.83 5.33 5.05
C VAL A 44 9.89 4.40 6.26
N HIS A 45 10.42 4.89 7.37
CA HIS A 45 10.42 4.12 8.62
C HIS A 45 9.01 4.00 9.22
N GLN A 46 8.23 5.04 9.06
CA GLN A 46 6.83 5.15 9.52
C GLN A 46 6.10 6.20 8.70
N LEU A 47 4.78 6.12 8.66
CA LEU A 47 3.97 7.15 8.06
C LEU A 47 4.02 8.43 8.89
N THR A 48 4.07 9.56 8.21
CA THR A 48 4.04 10.89 8.82
C THR A 48 2.99 11.77 8.15
N PRO A 49 2.46 12.80 8.84
CA PRO A 49 1.42 13.68 8.28
C PRO A 49 1.81 14.36 6.96
N GLU A 50 3.09 14.63 6.76
CA GLU A 50 3.62 15.27 5.55
C GLU A 50 3.35 14.47 4.28
N LEU A 51 3.25 13.14 4.40
CA LEU A 51 2.92 12.24 3.28
C LEU A 51 1.51 12.47 2.73
N ALA A 52 0.65 13.19 3.44
CA ALA A 52 -0.66 13.58 2.92
C ALA A 52 -0.56 14.42 1.62
N ALA A 53 0.49 15.22 1.47
CA ALA A 53 0.76 15.96 0.25
C ALA A 53 1.12 15.06 -0.92
N GLU A 54 1.89 13.99 -0.67
CA GLU A 54 2.22 12.98 -1.68
C GLU A 54 0.96 12.24 -2.16
N LEU A 55 0.06 11.90 -1.23
CA LEU A 55 -1.22 11.29 -1.56
C LEU A 55 -2.11 12.21 -2.40
N ALA A 56 -2.03 13.52 -2.19
CA ALA A 56 -2.78 14.50 -2.97
C ALA A 56 -2.34 14.57 -4.44
N ALA A 57 -1.12 14.15 -4.74
CA ALA A 57 -0.55 14.20 -6.09
C ALA A 57 -0.86 12.95 -6.93
N VAL A 58 -1.50 11.91 -6.39
CA VAL A 58 -1.69 10.63 -7.07
C VAL A 58 -3.14 10.20 -7.12
N ASP A 59 -3.47 9.31 -8.05
CA ASP A 59 -4.79 8.76 -8.23
C ASP A 59 -4.96 7.44 -7.45
N ARG A 60 -3.85 6.76 -7.16
CA ARG A 60 -3.83 5.53 -6.36
C ARG A 60 -2.52 5.35 -5.59
N VAL A 61 -2.61 4.71 -4.43
CA VAL A 61 -1.47 4.42 -3.55
C VAL A 61 -1.48 2.97 -3.09
N LEU A 62 -0.29 2.38 -3.02
CA LEU A 62 -0.05 1.08 -2.40
C LEU A 62 0.89 1.26 -1.21
N PHE A 63 0.43 0.91 -0.03
CA PHE A 63 1.28 0.75 1.14
C PHE A 63 1.84 -0.67 1.17
N VAL A 64 3.12 -0.83 1.46
CA VAL A 64 3.78 -2.14 1.57
C VAL A 64 4.38 -2.25 2.96
N ASP A 65 3.96 -3.25 3.73
CA ASP A 65 4.36 -3.38 5.13
C ASP A 65 4.50 -4.84 5.55
N ALA A 66 5.26 -5.06 6.61
CA ALA A 66 5.37 -6.34 7.28
C ALA A 66 4.18 -6.56 8.22
N TRP A 67 3.53 -7.73 8.12
CA TRP A 67 2.49 -8.14 9.06
C TRP A 67 3.05 -9.06 10.12
N GLN A 68 3.06 -8.63 11.37
CA GLN A 68 3.56 -9.43 12.48
C GLN A 68 2.60 -10.57 12.81
N LEU A 69 3.01 -11.81 12.52
CA LEU A 69 2.17 -13.00 12.71
C LEU A 69 1.78 -13.28 14.16
N ALA A 70 2.57 -12.81 15.13
CA ALA A 70 2.27 -12.98 16.55
C ALA A 70 1.05 -12.17 17.04
N LEU A 71 0.57 -11.19 16.25
CA LEU A 71 -0.50 -10.27 16.65
C LEU A 71 -1.90 -10.68 16.17
N GLY A 72 -2.06 -11.83 15.55
CA GLY A 72 -3.38 -12.28 15.12
C GLY A 72 -3.37 -13.48 14.16
N PRO A 73 -4.54 -13.98 13.74
CA PRO A 73 -4.63 -15.05 12.76
C PRO A 73 -4.03 -14.58 11.45
N GLY A 74 -2.79 -14.99 11.21
CA GLY A 74 -2.01 -14.53 10.06
C GLY A 74 -2.25 -15.38 8.84
N ARG A 75 -2.32 -14.73 7.69
CA ARG A 75 -2.16 -15.42 6.42
C ARG A 75 -0.69 -15.85 6.28
N SER A 76 -0.48 -17.03 5.73
CA SER A 76 0.87 -17.58 5.52
C SER A 76 1.57 -17.02 4.28
N GLN A 77 0.90 -16.20 3.49
CA GLN A 77 1.38 -15.66 2.22
C GLN A 77 1.04 -14.17 2.08
N PRO A 78 1.82 -13.41 1.30
CA PRO A 78 1.51 -12.02 0.99
C PRO A 78 0.12 -11.85 0.37
N TRP A 79 -0.56 -10.78 0.77
CA TRP A 79 -1.90 -10.46 0.24
C TRP A 79 -2.11 -8.95 0.10
N LEU A 80 -3.05 -8.61 -0.78
CA LEU A 80 -3.56 -7.25 -0.94
C LEU A 80 -4.87 -7.09 -0.19
N ARG A 81 -5.07 -5.93 0.45
CA ARG A 81 -6.37 -5.52 0.99
C ARG A 81 -6.65 -4.06 0.64
N ALA A 82 -7.92 -3.70 0.53
CA ALA A 82 -8.33 -2.31 0.38
C ALA A 82 -8.11 -1.54 1.68
N VAL A 83 -7.76 -0.26 1.56
CA VAL A 83 -7.74 0.68 2.68
C VAL A 83 -8.78 1.75 2.39
N THR A 84 -9.70 1.94 3.32
CA THR A 84 -10.67 3.03 3.27
C THR A 84 -10.31 4.10 4.29
N SER A 85 -10.51 5.38 3.92
CA SER A 85 -10.43 6.47 4.89
C SER A 85 -11.55 6.28 5.91
N GLY A 86 -11.21 6.05 7.13
CA GLY A 86 -12.14 5.90 8.23
C GLY A 86 -11.41 6.23 9.51
N ALA A 87 -12.13 6.54 10.56
CA ALA A 87 -11.56 6.59 11.87
C ALA A 87 -11.00 5.20 12.18
N GLY A 88 -9.72 5.00 11.88
CA GLY A 88 -8.95 3.99 12.57
C GLY A 88 -9.25 4.25 14.03
N GLY A 89 -9.81 3.27 14.74
CA GLY A 89 -10.09 3.47 16.14
C GLY A 89 -8.84 4.06 16.75
N LEU A 90 -8.98 4.99 17.66
CA LEU A 90 -7.89 5.50 18.49
C LEU A 90 -7.26 4.33 19.24
N GLY A 91 -6.67 3.42 18.46
CA GLY A 91 -5.84 2.34 18.94
C GLY A 91 -4.58 2.94 19.50
N SER A 92 -4.19 2.50 20.66
CA SER A 92 -3.06 2.88 21.49
C SER A 92 -1.67 2.80 20.82
N SER A 93 -1.56 2.83 19.50
CA SER A 93 -0.29 2.94 18.81
C SER A 93 -0.03 4.40 18.45
N HIS A 94 1.10 4.93 18.89
CA HIS A 94 1.57 6.26 18.53
C HIS A 94 2.02 6.38 17.06
N ARG A 95 1.57 5.46 16.20
CA ARG A 95 1.92 5.38 14.79
C ARG A 95 0.72 5.74 13.93
N LEU A 96 0.95 6.60 12.96
CA LEU A 96 -0.05 6.94 11.95
C LEU A 96 -0.29 5.72 11.04
N GLU A 97 -1.56 5.31 10.92
CA GLU A 97 -1.97 4.21 10.07
C GLU A 97 -2.37 4.70 8.65
N PRO A 98 -2.32 3.83 7.62
CA PRO A 98 -2.72 4.22 6.26
C PRO A 98 -4.11 4.86 6.17
N ALA A 99 -5.10 4.35 6.89
CA ALA A 99 -6.46 4.90 6.91
C ALA A 99 -6.52 6.33 7.49
N GLU A 100 -5.72 6.61 8.51
CA GLU A 100 -5.61 7.93 9.12
C GLU A 100 -4.90 8.92 8.20
N LEU A 101 -3.85 8.48 7.49
CA LEU A 101 -3.16 9.30 6.50
C LEU A 101 -4.09 9.64 5.31
N LEU A 102 -4.92 8.71 4.85
CA LEU A 102 -5.95 8.97 3.84
C LEU A 102 -6.98 9.99 4.32
N ALA A 103 -7.42 9.89 5.58
CA ALA A 103 -8.35 10.85 6.17
C ALA A 103 -7.72 12.25 6.23
N LEU A 104 -6.44 12.34 6.57
CA LEU A 104 -5.68 13.59 6.59
C LEU A 104 -5.55 14.20 5.19
N ALA A 105 -5.22 13.40 4.17
CA ALA A 105 -5.15 13.85 2.78
C ALA A 105 -6.51 14.37 2.28
N ALA A 106 -7.60 13.71 2.66
CA ALA A 106 -8.95 14.15 2.33
C ALA A 106 -9.30 15.48 3.03
N ALA A 107 -8.93 15.62 4.31
CA ALA A 107 -9.23 16.82 5.08
C ALA A 107 -8.42 18.05 4.63
N LEU A 108 -7.13 17.87 4.34
CA LEU A 108 -6.23 18.99 4.00
C LEU A 108 -6.27 19.35 2.52
N TYR A 109 -6.44 18.37 1.64
CA TYR A 109 -6.30 18.56 0.19
C TYR A 109 -7.53 18.14 -0.62
N GLY A 110 -8.58 17.61 0.02
CA GLY A 110 -9.73 17.05 -0.69
C GLY A 110 -9.38 15.78 -1.50
N ALA A 111 -8.20 15.19 -1.26
CA ALA A 111 -7.68 14.09 -2.04
C ALA A 111 -8.20 12.74 -1.53
N ARG A 112 -8.62 11.88 -2.46
CA ARG A 112 -9.16 10.54 -2.17
C ARG A 112 -8.59 9.50 -3.13
N PRO A 113 -7.27 9.24 -3.10
CA PRO A 113 -6.69 8.22 -3.96
C PRO A 113 -7.26 6.84 -3.60
N VAL A 114 -7.38 5.96 -4.59
CA VAL A 114 -7.68 4.55 -4.33
C VAL A 114 -6.49 3.93 -3.60
N ALA A 115 -6.73 3.36 -2.42
CA ALA A 115 -5.67 2.87 -1.56
C ALA A 115 -5.78 1.38 -1.27
N GLN A 116 -4.63 0.71 -1.29
CA GLN A 116 -4.48 -0.69 -0.92
C GLN A 116 -3.22 -0.88 -0.07
N GLU A 117 -3.17 -1.97 0.65
CA GLU A 117 -1.98 -2.47 1.33
C GLU A 117 -1.56 -3.82 0.77
N LEU A 118 -0.27 -3.97 0.52
CA LEU A 118 0.40 -5.26 0.34
C LEU A 118 1.07 -5.62 1.66
N LEU A 119 0.56 -6.64 2.32
CA LEU A 119 1.05 -7.10 3.61
C LEU A 119 1.80 -8.43 3.45
N LEU A 120 2.96 -8.51 4.10
CA LEU A 120 3.81 -9.70 4.06
C LEU A 120 3.92 -10.31 5.46
N PRO A 121 3.66 -11.62 5.61
CA PRO A 121 3.78 -12.30 6.91
C PRO A 121 5.23 -12.28 7.39
N ALA A 122 5.48 -11.67 8.52
CA ALA A 122 6.79 -11.46 9.12
C ALA A 122 6.90 -12.10 10.51
N ARG A 123 8.08 -12.56 10.86
CA ARG A 123 8.35 -13.30 12.11
C ARG A 123 9.51 -12.73 12.91
N GLU A 124 10.51 -12.17 12.25
CA GLU A 124 11.75 -11.72 12.89
C GLU A 124 11.85 -10.20 12.87
N PHE A 125 11.93 -9.61 14.06
CA PHE A 125 12.02 -8.16 14.25
C PHE A 125 13.24 -7.77 15.09
N ALA A 126 14.15 -8.71 15.31
CA ALA A 126 15.43 -8.44 15.96
C ALA A 126 16.31 -7.55 15.08
N HIS A 127 17.30 -6.92 15.68
CA HIS A 127 18.26 -6.10 14.94
C HIS A 127 18.99 -6.93 13.88
N GLY A 128 18.99 -6.46 12.66
CA GLY A 128 19.62 -7.17 11.53
C GLY A 128 19.16 -6.59 10.18
N THR A 129 19.95 -6.86 9.16
CA THR A 129 19.72 -6.36 7.78
C THR A 129 19.16 -7.43 6.84
N ARG A 130 19.00 -8.66 7.33
CA ARG A 130 18.55 -9.80 6.51
C ARG A 130 17.13 -10.17 6.82
N LEU A 131 16.33 -10.38 5.78
CA LEU A 131 15.01 -10.98 5.90
C LEU A 131 15.15 -12.45 6.34
N SER A 132 14.20 -12.90 7.16
CA SER A 132 14.13 -14.32 7.56
C SER A 132 13.97 -15.25 6.36
N PRO A 133 14.44 -16.51 6.44
CA PRO A 133 14.25 -17.46 5.35
C PRO A 133 12.78 -17.67 4.94
N PRO A 134 11.80 -17.74 5.87
CA PRO A 134 10.39 -17.82 5.49
C PRO A 134 9.93 -16.61 4.65
N LEU A 135 10.32 -15.39 5.04
CA LEU A 135 9.92 -14.18 4.32
C LEU A 135 10.60 -14.09 2.95
N ARG A 136 11.89 -14.43 2.86
CA ARG A 136 12.59 -14.47 1.56
C ARG A 136 11.90 -15.38 0.55
N ARG A 137 11.36 -16.52 0.98
CA ARG A 137 10.59 -17.42 0.11
C ARG A 137 9.30 -16.81 -0.40
N GLN A 138 8.78 -15.79 0.27
CA GLN A 138 7.55 -15.08 -0.13
C GLN A 138 7.80 -13.92 -1.11
N LEU A 139 9.03 -13.46 -1.26
CA LEU A 139 9.36 -12.31 -2.11
C LEU A 139 8.91 -12.48 -3.58
N PRO A 140 9.06 -13.65 -4.24
CA PRO A 140 8.59 -13.80 -5.62
C PRO A 140 7.09 -13.55 -5.76
N ARG A 141 6.28 -13.99 -4.78
CA ARG A 141 4.84 -13.74 -4.75
C ARG A 141 4.54 -12.25 -4.49
N ALA A 142 5.21 -11.65 -3.52
CA ALA A 142 5.05 -10.24 -3.19
C ALA A 142 5.38 -9.35 -4.40
N ARG A 143 6.50 -9.60 -5.08
CA ARG A 143 6.89 -8.87 -6.29
C ARG A 143 5.90 -9.05 -7.44
N ARG A 144 5.29 -10.22 -7.56
CA ARG A 144 4.23 -10.46 -8.55
C ARG A 144 3.00 -9.62 -8.25
N LEU A 145 2.54 -9.60 -7.00
CA LEU A 145 1.39 -8.78 -6.56
C LEU A 145 1.67 -7.30 -6.76
N LEU A 146 2.86 -6.83 -6.40
CA LEU A 146 3.29 -5.45 -6.60
C LEU A 146 3.27 -5.06 -8.08
N ARG A 147 3.85 -5.89 -8.96
CA ARG A 147 3.82 -5.65 -10.41
C ARG A 147 2.40 -5.65 -10.98
N GLN A 148 1.56 -6.59 -10.58
CA GLN A 148 0.16 -6.63 -11.00
C GLN A 148 -0.58 -5.37 -10.58
N TRP A 149 -0.32 -4.89 -9.38
CA TRP A 149 -0.89 -3.64 -8.89
C TRP A 149 -0.42 -2.44 -9.73
N LEU A 150 0.88 -2.33 -10.00
CA LEU A 150 1.44 -1.25 -10.84
C LEU A 150 0.85 -1.25 -12.25
N LEU A 151 0.57 -2.42 -12.82
CA LEU A 151 -0.08 -2.56 -14.13
C LEU A 151 -1.61 -2.34 -14.09
N GLY A 152 -2.19 -2.02 -12.95
CA GLY A 152 -3.63 -1.82 -12.79
C GLY A 152 -4.46 -3.11 -12.68
N GLN A 153 -3.85 -4.29 -12.76
CA GLN A 153 -4.55 -5.58 -12.74
C GLN A 153 -5.10 -5.96 -11.35
N GLY A 154 -4.48 -5.45 -10.30
CA GLY A 154 -4.91 -5.71 -8.92
C GLY A 154 -6.22 -5.02 -8.52
N LEU A 155 -6.58 -3.92 -9.18
CA LEU A 155 -7.79 -3.13 -8.88
C LEU A 155 -9.07 -3.78 -9.43
N LEU A 156 -8.97 -4.48 -10.57
CA LEU A 156 -10.12 -5.09 -11.25
C LEU A 156 -10.68 -6.31 -10.51
N ARG A 157 -9.86 -7.02 -9.74
CA ARG A 157 -10.32 -8.23 -9.02
C ARG A 157 -11.08 -7.95 -7.73
N GLN A 158 -10.91 -6.78 -7.12
CA GLN A 158 -11.62 -6.45 -5.88
C GLN A 158 -13.02 -5.88 -6.11
N GLY A 159 -13.26 -5.24 -7.26
CA GLY A 159 -14.60 -4.77 -7.66
C GLY A 159 -15.57 -5.89 -7.99
N LEU A 160 -15.08 -7.08 -8.37
CA LEU A 160 -15.90 -8.23 -8.73
C LEU A 160 -16.32 -9.10 -7.53
N VAL A 161 -15.60 -9.02 -6.41
CA VAL A 161 -15.93 -9.80 -5.20
C VAL A 161 -17.02 -9.13 -4.35
N GLN A 162 -17.26 -7.83 -4.51
CA GLN A 162 -18.31 -7.12 -3.79
C GLN A 162 -19.65 -7.06 -4.53
N ALA A 163 -19.71 -7.51 -5.78
CA ALA A 163 -20.96 -7.54 -6.56
C ALA A 163 -21.67 -8.91 -6.54
N GLY A 164 -21.22 -9.85 -5.72
CA GLY A 164 -21.75 -11.22 -5.65
C GLY A 164 -21.97 -11.70 -4.22
N ALA A 165 -22.65 -10.91 -3.40
CA ALA A 165 -23.18 -11.36 -2.10
C ALA A 165 -24.58 -10.76 -1.89
#